data_29255f67ae1f315c2950a1d9866a5a6d
#
_entry.id   29255f67ae1f315c2950a1d9866a5a6d
#
_cell.length_a   1.000
_cell.length_b   1.000
_cell.length_c   1.000
_cell.angle_alpha   90.00
_cell.angle_beta   90.00
_cell.angle_gamma   90.00
#
_symmetry.space_group_name_H-M   'P 1'
#
loop_
_entity.id
_entity.type
_entity.pdbx_description
1 polymer ?
#
loop_
_entity_poly.entity_id
_entity_poly.type
_entity_poly.pdbx_seq_one_letter_code
_entity_poly.pdbx_strand_id
1 'polypeptide(L)'
;FERQLDNQRQRGRAATKGRFRATEGVGDAVDGDHSRFIGYDELEADTITAHAETVEDRVRIVLEMTPFYAESGGQVGDRGMLQGDGFRIEIDDTVRARGGIVHEGRLVEGELPEVGAALHAAVHAESRVAAARNHTATHLLHEALRLTLGDHVDQMGSLVSADRLRFDFSHFQGVEPGQLRQVEQIVNERIRDDL
;
A
#
# COMPACT_ATOMS: atom_id res chain seq x y z
N PHE A 1 -9.63 -3.53 29.56
CA PHE A 1 -9.94 -3.85 28.14
C PHE A 1 -10.23 -2.56 27.36
N GLU A 2 -11.21 -1.73 27.77
CA GLU A 2 -11.58 -0.48 27.07
C GLU A 2 -10.42 0.52 26.94
N ARG A 3 -9.61 0.73 27.98
CA ARG A 3 -8.43 1.60 27.92
C ARG A 3 -7.37 1.13 26.91
N GLN A 4 -7.21 -0.17 26.72
CA GLN A 4 -6.28 -0.72 25.72
C GLN A 4 -6.82 -0.55 24.30
N LEU A 5 -8.13 -0.73 24.12
CA LEU A 5 -8.83 -0.51 22.85
C LEU A 5 -8.76 0.96 22.41
N ASP A 6 -8.96 1.90 23.35
CA ASP A 6 -8.84 3.34 23.10
C ASP A 6 -7.40 3.76 22.79
N ASN A 7 -6.42 3.21 23.48
CA ASN A 7 -5.01 3.43 23.17
C ASN A 7 -4.64 2.90 21.78
N GLN A 8 -5.20 1.76 21.39
CA GLN A 8 -4.97 1.18 20.06
C GLN A 8 -5.66 2.01 18.96
N ARG A 9 -6.91 2.46 19.20
CA ARG A 9 -7.63 3.39 18.32
C ARG A 9 -6.90 4.73 18.18
N GLN A 10 -6.35 5.27 19.27
CA GLN A 10 -5.57 6.52 19.23
C GLN A 10 -4.25 6.35 18.47
N ARG A 11 -3.55 5.23 18.64
CA ARG A 11 -2.32 4.92 17.88
C ARG A 11 -2.61 4.70 16.40
N GLY A 12 -3.72 4.02 16.06
CA GLY A 12 -4.18 3.88 14.68
C GLY A 12 -4.51 5.22 14.05
N ARG A 13 -5.29 6.08 14.75
CA ARG A 13 -5.63 7.43 14.29
C ARG A 13 -4.42 8.36 14.18
N ALA A 14 -3.44 8.26 15.08
CA ALA A 14 -2.22 9.06 15.03
C ALA A 14 -1.33 8.67 13.85
N ALA A 15 -1.21 7.38 13.54
CA ALA A 15 -0.49 6.87 12.37
C ALA A 15 -1.17 7.28 11.04
N THR A 16 -2.50 7.30 11.00
CA THR A 16 -3.29 7.71 9.83
C THR A 16 -3.31 9.24 9.66
N LYS A 17 -3.33 10.00 10.76
CA LYS A 17 -3.45 11.47 10.73
C LYS A 17 -2.21 12.18 10.15
N GLY A 18 -1.02 11.57 10.28
CA GLY A 18 0.20 12.06 9.64
C GLY A 18 0.20 11.83 8.13
N ARG A 19 -0.40 10.73 7.66
CA ARG A 19 -0.51 10.37 6.23
C ARG A 19 -1.59 11.18 5.50
N PHE A 20 -2.74 11.44 6.13
CA PHE A 20 -3.81 12.28 5.54
C PHE A 20 -3.38 13.74 5.30
N ARG A 21 -2.46 14.28 6.09
CA ARG A 21 -1.89 15.62 5.87
C ARG A 21 -0.97 15.67 4.65
N ALA A 22 -0.38 14.55 4.26
CA ALA A 22 0.53 14.49 3.13
C ALA A 22 -0.20 14.61 1.77
N THR A 23 -1.49 14.30 1.70
CA THR A 23 -2.30 14.35 0.47
C THR A 23 -3.08 15.67 0.28
N GLU A 24 -3.08 16.58 1.28
CA GLU A 24 -3.64 17.92 1.12
C GLU A 24 -2.70 18.76 0.20
N GLY A 25 -3.23 19.14 -0.97
CA GLY A 25 -2.53 20.02 -1.92
C GLY A 25 -2.46 19.44 -3.35
N VAL A 26 -2.07 18.20 -3.55
CA VAL A 26 -2.00 17.61 -4.90
C VAL A 26 -3.39 17.46 -5.54
N GLY A 27 -4.43 17.21 -4.74
CA GLY A 27 -5.80 17.06 -5.22
C GLY A 27 -6.46 18.34 -5.78
N ASP A 28 -5.93 19.50 -5.45
CA ASP A 28 -6.45 20.79 -5.93
C ASP A 28 -5.71 21.29 -7.19
N ALA A 29 -4.53 20.75 -7.47
CA ALA A 29 -3.71 21.11 -8.63
C ALA A 29 -3.98 20.26 -9.88
N VAL A 30 -4.61 19.08 -9.71
CA VAL A 30 -4.88 18.14 -10.81
C VAL A 30 -6.38 17.86 -10.85
N ASP A 31 -7.06 18.41 -11.87
CA ASP A 31 -8.51 18.23 -12.07
C ASP A 31 -8.76 16.91 -12.80
N GLY A 32 -9.41 15.95 -12.12
CA GLY A 32 -9.75 14.63 -12.67
C GLY A 32 -8.88 13.45 -12.20
N ASP A 33 -9.24 12.24 -12.61
CA ASP A 33 -8.45 11.01 -12.37
C ASP A 33 -7.49 10.81 -13.56
N HIS A 34 -6.27 11.31 -13.41
CA HIS A 34 -5.26 11.30 -14.48
C HIS A 34 -4.42 10.02 -14.56
N SER A 35 -4.60 9.09 -13.59
CA SER A 35 -3.72 7.93 -13.53
C SER A 35 -4.45 6.65 -13.93
N ARG A 36 -4.12 6.09 -15.10
CA ARG A 36 -4.52 4.74 -15.45
C ARG A 36 -3.60 3.73 -14.78
N PHE A 37 -4.13 2.95 -13.84
CA PHE A 37 -3.39 1.87 -13.19
C PHE A 37 -3.30 0.63 -14.09
N ILE A 38 -2.07 0.11 -14.29
CA ILE A 38 -1.77 -1.09 -15.08
C ILE A 38 -1.03 -2.16 -14.28
N GLY A 39 -0.76 -1.92 -13.02
CA GLY A 39 0.13 -2.71 -12.17
C GLY A 39 -0.41 -4.07 -11.74
N TYR A 40 -1.55 -4.54 -12.28
CA TYR A 40 -1.93 -5.94 -12.15
C TYR A 40 -1.15 -6.84 -13.12
N ASP A 41 -0.83 -6.32 -14.30
CA ASP A 41 -0.21 -7.07 -15.38
C ASP A 41 1.25 -6.67 -15.59
N GLU A 42 1.59 -5.39 -15.36
CA GLU A 42 2.89 -4.80 -15.66
C GLU A 42 3.54 -4.21 -14.40
N LEU A 43 4.85 -4.42 -14.26
CA LEU A 43 5.66 -3.82 -13.18
C LEU A 43 6.50 -2.63 -13.66
N GLU A 44 6.53 -2.40 -14.98
CA GLU A 44 7.27 -1.33 -15.61
C GLU A 44 6.41 -0.71 -16.72
N ALA A 45 6.58 0.58 -17.00
CA ALA A 45 5.90 1.27 -18.08
C ALA A 45 6.63 2.52 -18.53
N ASP A 46 6.60 2.78 -19.82
CA ASP A 46 6.90 4.10 -20.36
C ASP A 46 5.65 4.96 -20.28
N THR A 47 5.76 6.14 -19.70
CA THR A 47 4.63 7.03 -19.42
C THR A 47 5.07 8.49 -19.46
N ILE A 48 4.15 9.39 -19.15
CA ILE A 48 4.43 10.82 -19.06
C ILE A 48 3.98 11.42 -17.73
N THR A 49 4.65 12.50 -17.32
CA THR A 49 4.31 13.28 -16.14
C THR A 49 3.03 14.06 -16.37
N ALA A 50 1.97 13.78 -15.60
CA ALA A 50 0.74 14.57 -15.60
C ALA A 50 0.84 15.77 -14.63
N HIS A 51 1.56 15.60 -13.51
CA HIS A 51 1.85 16.66 -12.54
C HIS A 51 3.12 16.32 -11.76
N ALA A 52 3.89 17.33 -11.39
CA ALA A 52 5.04 17.18 -10.50
C ALA A 52 5.20 18.44 -9.63
N GLU A 53 5.48 18.23 -8.35
CA GLU A 53 5.74 19.32 -7.40
C GLU A 53 6.78 18.88 -6.36
N THR A 54 7.45 19.87 -5.76
CA THR A 54 8.28 19.67 -4.58
C THR A 54 7.56 20.24 -3.37
N VAL A 55 7.37 19.42 -2.34
CA VAL A 55 6.80 19.82 -1.06
C VAL A 55 7.85 19.55 0.02
N GLU A 56 8.35 20.60 0.61
CA GLU A 56 9.49 20.59 1.54
C GLU A 56 10.73 19.98 0.86
N ASP A 57 11.15 18.76 1.25
CA ASP A 57 12.28 18.01 0.70
C ASP A 57 11.84 16.78 -0.13
N ARG A 58 10.55 16.66 -0.39
CA ARG A 58 9.95 15.52 -1.09
C ARG A 58 9.39 15.92 -2.45
N VAL A 59 9.43 14.97 -3.37
CA VAL A 59 8.78 15.08 -4.67
C VAL A 59 7.45 14.35 -4.63
N ARG A 60 6.43 14.96 -5.22
CA ARG A 60 5.14 14.35 -5.53
C ARG A 60 4.93 14.40 -7.03
N ILE A 61 4.64 13.27 -7.62
CA ILE A 61 4.44 13.16 -9.06
C ILE A 61 3.20 12.31 -9.38
N VAL A 62 2.41 12.76 -10.35
CA VAL A 62 1.27 12.04 -10.92
C VAL A 62 1.64 11.67 -12.35
N LEU A 63 1.37 10.44 -12.73
CA LEU A 63 1.63 9.89 -14.06
C LEU A 63 0.31 9.62 -14.79
N GLU A 64 0.26 9.76 -16.10
CA GLU A 64 -0.93 9.40 -16.88
C GLU A 64 -1.21 7.89 -16.85
N MET A 65 -0.17 7.08 -16.81
CA MET A 65 -0.24 5.64 -16.67
C MET A 65 0.79 5.18 -15.65
N THR A 66 0.42 4.26 -14.75
CA THR A 66 1.32 3.82 -13.70
C THR A 66 1.19 2.33 -13.37
N PRO A 67 2.33 1.62 -13.21
CA PRO A 67 2.37 0.28 -12.66
C PRO A 67 2.34 0.27 -11.13
N PHE A 68 2.47 1.42 -10.45
CA PHE A 68 2.55 1.53 -9.00
C PHE A 68 1.18 1.37 -8.34
N TYR A 69 1.05 0.39 -7.45
CA TYR A 69 -0.14 0.19 -6.62
C TYR A 69 -0.21 1.26 -5.54
N ALA A 70 -1.29 2.01 -5.53
CA ALA A 70 -1.55 2.97 -4.46
C ALA A 70 -2.06 2.27 -3.20
N GLU A 71 -1.63 2.72 -2.02
CA GLU A 71 -2.09 2.20 -0.73
C GLU A 71 -3.61 1.99 -0.71
N SER A 72 -4.04 0.76 -0.49
CA SER A 72 -5.45 0.38 -0.44
C SER A 72 -5.64 -0.96 0.27
N GLY A 73 -6.80 -1.15 0.93
CA GLY A 73 -7.16 -2.43 1.56
C GLY A 73 -6.18 -2.89 2.66
N GLY A 74 -5.42 -1.96 3.25
CA GLY A 74 -4.39 -2.27 4.25
C GLY A 74 -3.04 -2.64 3.66
N GLN A 75 -2.91 -2.80 2.33
CA GLN A 75 -1.63 -2.96 1.66
C GLN A 75 -0.98 -1.61 1.45
N VAL A 76 0.30 -1.49 1.82
CA VAL A 76 1.12 -0.30 1.59
C VAL A 76 1.29 0.00 0.10
N GLY A 77 1.52 1.26 -0.24
CA GLY A 77 1.85 1.69 -1.59
C GLY A 77 3.16 1.10 -2.07
N ASP A 78 3.29 1.00 -3.38
CA ASP A 78 4.51 0.51 -3.99
C ASP A 78 5.64 1.52 -3.90
N ARG A 79 6.84 0.97 -4.00
CA ARG A 79 8.10 1.68 -4.10
C ARG A 79 8.77 1.34 -5.42
N GLY A 80 9.65 2.21 -5.87
CA GLY A 80 10.38 1.97 -7.10
C GLY A 80 11.13 3.19 -7.59
N MET A 81 11.30 3.27 -8.92
CA MET A 81 12.09 4.29 -9.57
C MET A 81 11.33 4.90 -10.75
N LEU A 82 11.43 6.22 -10.88
CA LEU A 82 11.04 6.94 -12.08
C LEU A 82 12.32 7.52 -12.71
N GLN A 83 12.53 7.27 -14.00
CA GLN A 83 13.71 7.72 -14.71
C GLN A 83 13.33 8.33 -16.05
N GLY A 84 13.77 9.56 -16.31
CA GLY A 84 13.61 10.25 -17.56
C GLY A 84 14.92 10.86 -18.06
N ASP A 85 14.84 11.65 -19.12
CA ASP A 85 16.01 12.35 -19.63
C ASP A 85 16.43 13.45 -18.62
N GLY A 86 17.61 13.28 -18.04
CA GLY A 86 18.19 14.23 -17.10
C GLY A 86 17.63 14.20 -15.67
N PHE A 87 16.81 13.20 -15.29
CA PHE A 87 16.34 13.06 -13.90
C PHE A 87 16.14 11.61 -13.47
N ARG A 88 16.23 11.38 -12.15
CA ARG A 88 15.88 10.14 -11.48
C ARG A 88 15.26 10.41 -10.12
N ILE A 89 14.10 9.80 -9.87
CA ILE A 89 13.32 9.96 -8.65
C ILE A 89 13.11 8.58 -8.01
N GLU A 90 13.55 8.42 -6.76
CA GLU A 90 13.26 7.24 -5.95
C GLU A 90 11.90 7.42 -5.28
N ILE A 91 10.97 6.50 -5.53
CA ILE A 91 9.63 6.49 -4.94
C ILE A 91 9.63 5.64 -3.68
N ASP A 92 9.25 6.26 -2.57
CA ASP A 92 9.18 5.63 -1.24
C ASP A 92 7.76 5.16 -0.89
N ASP A 93 6.73 5.80 -1.46
CA ASP A 93 5.32 5.49 -1.20
C ASP A 93 4.45 5.89 -2.39
N THR A 94 3.31 5.22 -2.52
CA THR A 94 2.31 5.52 -3.56
C THR A 94 0.94 5.54 -2.92
N VAL A 95 0.23 6.66 -3.06
CA VAL A 95 -1.06 6.90 -2.41
C VAL A 95 -2.11 7.35 -3.41
N ARG A 96 -3.38 7.20 -3.07
CA ARG A 96 -4.50 7.71 -3.87
C ARG A 96 -4.94 9.08 -3.35
N ALA A 97 -4.99 10.07 -4.23
CA ALA A 97 -5.52 11.40 -3.97
C ALA A 97 -6.60 11.79 -4.99
N ARG A 98 -7.21 12.97 -4.86
CA ARG A 98 -8.26 13.44 -5.79
C ARG A 98 -7.82 13.51 -7.24
N GLY A 99 -6.56 13.83 -7.49
CA GLY A 99 -5.99 13.96 -8.85
C GLY A 99 -5.46 12.66 -9.45
N GLY A 100 -5.64 11.51 -8.80
CA GLY A 100 -5.14 10.23 -9.30
C GLY A 100 -4.22 9.51 -8.32
N ILE A 101 -3.25 8.77 -8.85
CA ILE A 101 -2.23 8.06 -8.08
C ILE A 101 -1.01 8.97 -7.92
N VAL A 102 -0.69 9.32 -6.67
CA VAL A 102 0.44 10.17 -6.31
C VAL A 102 1.61 9.30 -5.87
N HIS A 103 2.74 9.48 -6.52
CA HIS A 103 4.01 8.83 -6.17
C HIS A 103 4.81 9.82 -5.32
N GLU A 104 5.11 9.46 -4.09
CA GLU A 104 5.89 10.26 -3.16
C GLU A 104 7.32 9.74 -3.05
N GLY A 105 8.31 10.62 -3.22
CA GLY A 105 9.69 10.18 -3.25
C GLY A 105 10.70 11.31 -3.08
N ARG A 106 11.90 11.05 -3.57
CA ARG A 106 13.04 11.98 -3.53
C ARG A 106 13.69 12.07 -4.89
N LEU A 107 14.03 13.27 -5.32
CA LEU A 107 14.87 13.49 -6.48
C LEU A 107 16.29 13.04 -6.14
N VAL A 108 16.77 12.03 -6.86
CA VAL A 108 18.11 11.44 -6.66
C VAL A 108 19.12 12.08 -7.60
N GLU A 109 18.67 12.48 -8.80
CA GLU A 109 19.52 13.04 -9.85
C GLU A 109 18.73 14.00 -10.72
N GLY A 110 19.35 15.10 -11.12
CA GLY A 110 18.81 16.06 -12.08
C GLY A 110 17.84 17.06 -11.49
N GLU A 111 16.83 17.45 -12.27
CA GLU A 111 15.81 18.44 -11.92
C GLU A 111 14.40 17.80 -11.96
N LEU A 112 13.44 18.46 -11.30
CA LEU A 112 12.04 18.01 -11.29
C LEU A 112 11.49 18.02 -12.73
N PRO A 113 10.86 16.93 -13.21
CA PRO A 113 10.31 16.89 -14.55
C PRO A 113 9.15 17.87 -14.75
N GLU A 114 9.07 18.46 -15.93
CA GLU A 114 7.92 19.25 -16.34
C GLU A 114 6.72 18.34 -16.70
N VAL A 115 5.52 18.94 -16.70
CA VAL A 115 4.31 18.26 -17.20
C VAL A 115 4.51 17.89 -18.68
N GLY A 116 4.18 16.65 -19.04
CA GLY A 116 4.41 16.10 -20.38
C GLY A 116 5.78 15.45 -20.58
N ALA A 117 6.69 15.52 -19.60
CA ALA A 117 7.98 14.86 -19.69
C ALA A 117 7.81 13.33 -19.74
N ALA A 118 8.46 12.69 -20.70
CA ALA A 118 8.48 11.23 -20.83
C ALA A 118 9.42 10.61 -19.81
N LEU A 119 9.01 9.47 -19.25
CA LEU A 119 9.78 8.72 -18.26
C LEU A 119 9.47 7.23 -18.30
N HIS A 120 10.39 6.45 -17.78
CA HIS A 120 10.22 5.04 -17.46
C HIS A 120 9.89 4.90 -15.96
N ALA A 121 8.80 4.20 -15.65
CA ALA A 121 8.32 3.93 -14.30
C ALA A 121 8.52 2.45 -13.98
N ALA A 122 9.30 2.11 -12.95
CA ALA A 122 9.60 0.73 -12.57
C ALA A 122 9.33 0.49 -11.09
N VAL A 123 8.45 -0.46 -10.79
CA VAL A 123 8.13 -0.90 -9.42
C VAL A 123 9.23 -1.83 -8.90
N HIS A 124 9.52 -1.75 -7.61
CA HIS A 124 10.42 -2.69 -6.95
C HIS A 124 9.78 -4.09 -6.89
N ALA A 125 10.06 -4.92 -7.89
CA ALA A 125 9.37 -6.19 -8.15
C ALA A 125 9.37 -7.16 -6.95
N GLU A 126 10.50 -7.30 -6.26
CA GLU A 126 10.61 -8.20 -5.10
C GLU A 126 9.66 -7.78 -3.97
N SER A 127 9.57 -6.47 -3.69
CA SER A 127 8.68 -5.94 -2.66
C SER A 127 7.21 -6.12 -3.03
N ARG A 128 6.86 -5.91 -4.30
CA ARG A 128 5.49 -6.11 -4.80
C ARG A 128 5.07 -7.57 -4.67
N VAL A 129 5.91 -8.50 -5.10
CA VAL A 129 5.62 -9.94 -5.02
C VAL A 129 5.49 -10.39 -3.56
N ALA A 130 6.38 -9.92 -2.68
CA ALA A 130 6.31 -10.23 -1.26
C ALA A 130 5.03 -9.65 -0.59
N ALA A 131 4.66 -8.40 -0.92
CA ALA A 131 3.42 -7.79 -0.44
C ALA A 131 2.18 -8.54 -0.94
N ALA A 132 2.15 -8.95 -2.21
CA ALA A 132 1.06 -9.74 -2.77
C ALA A 132 0.88 -11.10 -2.07
N ARG A 133 1.98 -11.79 -1.75
CA ARG A 133 1.96 -13.04 -0.95
C ARG A 133 1.40 -12.80 0.46
N ASN A 134 1.84 -11.73 1.13
CA ASN A 134 1.33 -11.37 2.45
C ASN A 134 -0.14 -10.93 2.41
N HIS A 135 -0.60 -10.33 1.31
CA HIS A 135 -2.01 -9.99 1.10
C HIS A 135 -2.86 -11.27 1.01
N THR A 136 -2.44 -12.23 0.19
CA THR A 136 -3.10 -13.54 0.09
C THR A 136 -3.09 -14.25 1.46
N ALA A 137 -1.96 -14.27 2.16
CA ALA A 137 -1.85 -14.84 3.49
C ALA A 137 -2.81 -14.19 4.50
N THR A 138 -3.09 -12.88 4.37
CA THR A 138 -4.06 -12.17 5.21
C THR A 138 -5.48 -12.69 4.99
N HIS A 139 -5.88 -12.97 3.76
CA HIS A 139 -7.19 -13.57 3.47
C HIS A 139 -7.29 -15.00 4.00
N LEU A 140 -6.26 -15.82 3.81
CA LEU A 140 -6.22 -17.18 4.36
C LEU A 140 -6.28 -17.17 5.90
N LEU A 141 -5.58 -16.24 6.54
CA LEU A 141 -5.62 -16.05 7.99
C LEU A 141 -7.02 -15.67 8.48
N HIS A 142 -7.68 -14.74 7.79
CA HIS A 142 -9.05 -14.33 8.14
C HIS A 142 -10.02 -15.52 8.06
N GLU A 143 -9.98 -16.27 6.98
CA GLU A 143 -10.80 -17.46 6.80
C GLU A 143 -10.51 -18.53 7.88
N ALA A 144 -9.24 -18.82 8.16
CA ALA A 144 -8.84 -19.77 9.19
C ALA A 144 -9.31 -19.36 10.60
N LEU A 145 -9.25 -18.06 10.91
CA LEU A 145 -9.78 -17.50 12.15
C LEU A 145 -11.30 -17.69 12.25
N ARG A 146 -12.06 -17.43 11.18
CA ARG A 146 -13.51 -17.65 11.14
C ARG A 146 -13.87 -19.12 11.30
N LEU A 147 -13.18 -20.01 10.62
CA LEU A 147 -13.39 -21.47 10.75
C LEU A 147 -13.11 -21.99 12.18
N THR A 148 -12.13 -21.38 12.88
CA THR A 148 -11.71 -21.83 14.20
C THR A 148 -12.47 -21.18 15.34
N LEU A 149 -12.75 -19.87 15.24
CA LEU A 149 -13.33 -19.05 16.32
C LEU A 149 -14.80 -18.74 16.12
N GLY A 150 -15.29 -18.80 14.88
CA GLY A 150 -16.68 -18.55 14.51
C GLY A 150 -16.88 -17.32 13.61
N ASP A 151 -18.08 -17.23 13.03
CA ASP A 151 -18.45 -16.22 12.04
C ASP A 151 -18.47 -14.76 12.53
N HIS A 152 -18.39 -14.54 13.84
CA HIS A 152 -18.32 -13.20 14.46
C HIS A 152 -16.95 -12.54 14.30
N VAL A 153 -15.97 -13.25 13.75
CA VAL A 153 -14.63 -12.70 13.49
C VAL A 153 -14.70 -11.77 12.30
N ASP A 154 -14.63 -10.48 12.56
CA ASP A 154 -14.60 -9.41 11.56
C ASP A 154 -13.24 -8.72 11.57
N GLN A 155 -12.80 -8.31 10.39
CA GLN A 155 -11.58 -7.50 10.24
C GLN A 155 -11.80 -6.11 10.82
N MET A 156 -10.96 -5.73 11.80
CA MET A 156 -10.95 -4.40 12.41
C MET A 156 -9.85 -3.51 11.86
N GLY A 157 -8.85 -4.11 11.23
CA GLY A 157 -7.74 -3.43 10.58
C GLY A 157 -6.77 -4.43 9.98
N SER A 158 -5.99 -3.98 8.99
CA SER A 158 -4.87 -4.74 8.46
C SER A 158 -3.72 -3.83 8.06
N LEU A 159 -2.52 -4.39 8.04
CA LEU A 159 -1.34 -3.81 7.43
C LEU A 159 -0.62 -4.92 6.69
N VAL A 160 -0.40 -4.72 5.40
CA VAL A 160 0.28 -5.67 4.53
C VAL A 160 1.46 -4.97 3.87
N SER A 161 2.66 -5.45 4.10
CA SER A 161 3.90 -4.96 3.51
C SER A 161 4.74 -6.15 3.01
N ALA A 162 5.89 -5.88 2.39
CA ALA A 162 6.77 -6.94 1.88
C ALA A 162 7.32 -7.85 2.99
N ASP A 163 7.58 -7.30 4.17
CA ASP A 163 8.26 -7.96 5.28
C ASP A 163 7.32 -8.53 6.35
N ARG A 164 6.06 -8.07 6.39
CA ARG A 164 5.08 -8.53 7.39
C ARG A 164 3.64 -8.23 7.02
N LEU A 165 2.74 -8.97 7.66
CA LEU A 165 1.34 -8.62 7.76
C LEU A 165 0.93 -8.41 9.22
N ARG A 166 -0.08 -7.57 9.46
CA ARG A 166 -0.81 -7.45 10.71
C ARG A 166 -2.30 -7.53 10.40
N PHE A 167 -2.99 -8.34 11.16
CA PHE A 167 -4.43 -8.51 11.04
C PHE A 167 -5.09 -8.29 12.40
N ASP A 168 -5.86 -7.22 12.54
CA ASP A 168 -6.61 -6.89 13.74
C ASP A 168 -8.05 -7.39 13.55
N PHE A 169 -8.57 -8.16 14.49
CA PHE A 169 -9.90 -8.74 14.37
C PHE A 169 -10.70 -8.68 15.68
N SER A 170 -12.02 -8.79 15.56
CA SER A 170 -12.94 -8.87 16.70
C SER A 170 -13.01 -10.27 17.29
N HIS A 171 -12.83 -10.41 18.59
CA HIS A 171 -13.10 -11.64 19.34
C HIS A 171 -13.40 -11.34 20.80
N PHE A 172 -14.25 -12.17 21.44
CA PHE A 172 -14.77 -11.90 22.80
C PHE A 172 -13.76 -12.19 23.90
N GLN A 173 -12.77 -13.04 23.64
CA GLN A 173 -11.78 -13.50 24.60
C GLN A 173 -10.40 -13.69 23.95
N GLY A 174 -9.39 -13.97 24.78
CA GLY A 174 -8.07 -14.34 24.23
C GLY A 174 -8.14 -15.65 23.44
N VAL A 175 -7.40 -15.72 22.32
CA VAL A 175 -7.31 -16.94 21.51
C VAL A 175 -6.44 -17.96 22.25
N GLU A 176 -6.97 -19.17 22.45
CA GLU A 176 -6.26 -20.24 23.16
C GLU A 176 -5.11 -20.82 22.30
N PRO A 177 -4.05 -21.36 22.94
CA PRO A 177 -2.92 -21.96 22.21
C PRO A 177 -3.32 -23.10 21.26
N GLY A 178 -4.40 -23.83 21.59
CA GLY A 178 -4.95 -24.89 20.73
C GLY A 178 -5.58 -24.34 19.47
N GLN A 179 -6.34 -23.26 19.60
CA GLN A 179 -6.97 -22.56 18.48
C GLN A 179 -5.92 -21.92 17.55
N LEU A 180 -4.87 -21.31 18.12
CA LEU A 180 -3.78 -20.75 17.32
C LEU A 180 -3.08 -21.82 16.47
N ARG A 181 -2.81 -23.01 17.03
CA ARG A 181 -2.24 -24.12 16.27
C ARG A 181 -3.16 -24.61 15.16
N GLN A 182 -4.48 -24.62 15.40
CA GLN A 182 -5.46 -24.99 14.39
C GLN A 182 -5.49 -23.96 13.24
N VAL A 183 -5.48 -22.68 13.55
CA VAL A 183 -5.40 -21.58 12.55
C VAL A 183 -4.13 -21.75 11.71
N GLU A 184 -2.97 -21.92 12.35
CA GLU A 184 -1.70 -22.13 11.68
C GLU A 184 -1.73 -23.36 10.75
N GLN A 185 -2.31 -24.47 11.20
CA GLN A 185 -2.47 -25.67 10.40
C GLN A 185 -3.32 -25.42 9.16
N ILE A 186 -4.49 -24.79 9.31
CA ILE A 186 -5.40 -24.48 8.20
C ILE A 186 -4.69 -23.59 7.17
N VAL A 187 -4.05 -22.51 7.61
CA VAL A 187 -3.33 -21.58 6.71
C VAL A 187 -2.23 -22.32 5.93
N ASN A 188 -1.42 -23.14 6.62
CA ASN A 188 -0.34 -23.90 5.99
C ASN A 188 -0.85 -24.98 5.04
N GLU A 189 -2.00 -25.59 5.30
CA GLU A 189 -2.66 -26.54 4.38
C GLU A 189 -3.10 -25.82 3.11
N ARG A 190 -3.79 -24.69 3.23
CA ARG A 190 -4.22 -23.88 2.07
C ARG A 190 -3.05 -23.40 1.20
N ILE A 191 -1.96 -22.97 1.82
CA ILE A 191 -0.74 -22.56 1.08
C ILE A 191 -0.15 -23.75 0.30
N ARG A 192 -0.15 -24.97 0.88
CA ARG A 192 0.35 -26.17 0.19
C ARG A 192 -0.56 -26.64 -0.92
N ASP A 193 -1.86 -26.46 -0.79
CA ASP A 193 -2.87 -26.81 -1.79
C ASP A 193 -2.90 -25.82 -2.96
N ASP A 194 -2.08 -24.77 -2.90
CA ASP A 194 -1.97 -23.70 -3.92
C ASP A 194 -3.31 -23.01 -4.21
N LEU A 195 -4.05 -22.70 -3.13
CA LEU A 195 -5.36 -22.07 -3.17
C LEU A 195 -5.28 -20.58 -2.84
#